data_c66b6d82e235a8aa3b7d936c06b37d2b
#
_entry.id   c66b6d82e235a8aa3b7d936c06b37d2b
#
_cell.length_a   1.000
_cell.length_b   1.000
_cell.length_c   1.000
_cell.angle_alpha   90.00
_cell.angle_beta   90.00
_cell.angle_gamma   90.00
#
_symmetry.space_group_name_H-M   'P 1'
#
loop_
_entity.id
_entity.type
_entity.pdbx_description
1 polymer ?
#
loop_
_entity_poly.entity_id
_entity_poly.type
_entity_poly.pdbx_seq_one_letter_code
_entity_poly.pdbx_strand_id
1 'polypeptide(L)'
;MNNSMRTIEVINYGEHQWDGPENAARIERARVFYSDDDRAREVLKFCYLKGGRHARTHLTIDQDDFVKLFKSAFDSNVFKPEVINQLRKILK
;
A
#
# COMPACT_ATOMS: atom_id res chain seq x y z
N MET A 1 -6.51 -13.31 -20.20
CA MET A 1 -7.62 -12.49 -19.73
C MET A 1 -7.15 -11.50 -18.69
N ASN A 2 -7.50 -10.26 -18.84
CA ASN A 2 -7.05 -9.23 -17.92
C ASN A 2 -8.02 -9.10 -16.76
N ASN A 3 -7.51 -9.31 -15.55
CA ASN A 3 -8.27 -9.02 -14.35
C ASN A 3 -8.18 -7.53 -14.09
N SER A 4 -9.27 -6.83 -14.29
CA SER A 4 -9.30 -5.42 -13.93
C SER A 4 -9.78 -5.27 -12.49
N MET A 5 -9.16 -4.36 -11.78
CA MET A 5 -9.50 -4.04 -10.40
C MET A 5 -10.10 -2.65 -10.36
N ARG A 6 -11.16 -2.50 -9.60
CA ARG A 6 -11.79 -1.21 -9.37
C ARG A 6 -11.88 -0.95 -7.88
N THR A 7 -11.39 0.20 -7.45
CA THR A 7 -11.58 0.63 -6.06
C THR A 7 -13.02 1.08 -5.88
N ILE A 8 -13.72 0.46 -4.95
CA ILE A 8 -15.09 0.83 -4.60
C ILE A 8 -15.06 1.95 -3.57
N GLU A 9 -14.17 1.81 -2.58
CA GLU A 9 -14.13 2.76 -1.47
C GLU A 9 -12.75 2.71 -0.82
N VAL A 10 -12.25 3.87 -0.41
CA VAL A 10 -11.08 3.97 0.46
C VAL A 10 -11.61 4.13 1.89
N ILE A 11 -11.34 3.13 2.73
CA ILE A 11 -11.85 3.11 4.10
C ILE A 11 -11.03 4.04 4.98
N ASN A 12 -9.70 3.96 4.84
CA ASN A 12 -8.77 4.79 5.60
C ASN A 12 -7.42 4.80 4.89
N TYR A 13 -6.57 5.78 5.19
CA TYR A 13 -5.25 5.82 4.54
C TYR A 13 -4.26 6.61 5.39
N GLY A 14 -2.97 6.27 5.20
CA GLY A 14 -1.84 7.05 5.67
C GLY A 14 -1.14 7.69 4.49
N GLU A 15 -0.59 8.87 4.67
CA GLU A 15 0.03 9.63 3.58
C GLU A 15 1.27 10.33 4.07
N HIS A 16 2.28 10.36 3.20
CA HIS A 16 3.49 11.15 3.40
C HIS A 16 3.79 11.94 2.14
N GLN A 17 3.91 13.26 2.27
CA GLN A 17 4.27 14.16 1.18
C GLN A 17 5.79 14.37 1.21
N TRP A 18 6.46 14.23 0.05
CA TRP A 18 7.91 14.43 -0.01
C TRP A 18 8.34 15.68 -0.76
N ASP A 19 7.45 16.27 -1.55
CA ASP A 19 7.75 17.46 -2.34
C ASP A 19 6.45 18.19 -2.64
N GLY A 20 5.87 18.80 -1.61
CA GLY A 20 4.61 19.48 -1.68
C GLY A 20 3.43 18.53 -1.74
N PRO A 21 2.20 19.06 -1.72
CA PRO A 21 0.98 18.23 -1.64
C PRO A 21 0.71 17.42 -2.90
N GLU A 22 1.40 17.72 -4.00
CA GLU A 22 1.20 17.02 -5.28
C GLU A 22 1.99 15.74 -5.37
N ASN A 23 2.96 15.53 -4.46
CA ASN A 23 3.85 14.37 -4.48
C ASN A 23 3.79 13.68 -3.12
N ALA A 24 3.10 12.57 -3.07
CA ALA A 24 2.84 11.87 -1.82
C ALA A 24 2.78 10.37 -2.04
N ALA A 25 3.23 9.62 -1.02
CA ALA A 25 3.03 8.18 -0.96
C ALA A 25 1.87 7.89 -0.03
N ARG A 26 1.09 6.87 -0.34
CA ARG A 26 -0.05 6.44 0.45
C ARG A 26 -0.06 4.95 0.65
N ILE A 27 -0.51 4.56 1.83
CA ILE A 27 -0.98 3.21 2.09
C ILE A 27 -2.47 3.33 2.41
N GLU A 28 -3.30 2.70 1.59
CA GLU A 28 -4.75 2.76 1.74
C GLU A 28 -5.30 1.41 2.15
N ARG A 29 -6.22 1.42 3.11
CA ARG A 29 -7.10 0.29 3.34
C ARG A 29 -8.32 0.52 2.45
N ALA A 30 -8.51 -0.35 1.46
CA ALA A 30 -9.50 -0.10 0.43
C ALA A 30 -10.34 -1.34 0.18
N ARG A 31 -11.58 -1.13 -0.22
CA ARG A 31 -12.44 -2.18 -0.75
C ARG A 31 -12.39 -2.12 -2.26
N VAL A 32 -12.06 -3.25 -2.87
CA VAL A 32 -11.88 -3.35 -4.31
C VAL A 32 -12.74 -4.48 -4.87
N PHE A 33 -13.03 -4.36 -6.15
CA PHE A 33 -13.75 -5.36 -6.91
C PHE A 33 -12.88 -5.80 -8.08
N TYR A 34 -12.71 -7.12 -8.21
CA TYR A 34 -12.00 -7.70 -9.35
C TYR A 34 -13.02 -8.23 -10.35
N SER A 35 -12.76 -8.06 -11.63
CA SER A 35 -13.70 -8.44 -12.67
C SER A 35 -13.97 -9.95 -12.75
N ASP A 36 -13.06 -10.75 -12.20
CA ASP A 36 -13.19 -12.22 -12.19
C ASP A 36 -13.78 -12.77 -10.89
N ASP A 37 -14.19 -11.89 -9.98
CA ASP A 37 -14.71 -12.28 -8.67
C ASP A 37 -15.96 -11.46 -8.37
N ASP A 38 -17.03 -12.14 -7.99
CA ASP A 38 -18.31 -11.50 -7.68
C ASP A 38 -18.31 -10.77 -6.33
N ARG A 39 -17.23 -10.89 -5.57
CA ARG A 39 -17.18 -10.33 -4.22
C ARG A 39 -16.17 -9.21 -4.12
N ALA A 40 -16.56 -8.19 -3.36
CA ALA A 40 -15.62 -7.16 -2.97
C ALA A 40 -14.62 -7.71 -1.96
N ARG A 41 -13.38 -7.28 -2.07
CA ARG A 41 -12.31 -7.66 -1.16
C ARG A 41 -11.74 -6.43 -0.49
N GLU A 42 -11.31 -6.58 0.75
CA GLU A 42 -10.61 -5.54 1.46
C GLU A 42 -9.11 -5.80 1.38
N VAL A 43 -8.37 -4.81 0.91
CA VAL A 43 -6.94 -4.94 0.63
C VAL A 43 -6.19 -3.72 1.14
N LEU A 44 -4.85 -3.85 1.22
CA LEU A 44 -3.94 -2.71 1.30
C LEU A 44 -3.54 -2.33 -0.11
N LYS A 45 -3.59 -1.04 -0.40
CA LYS A 45 -3.22 -0.49 -1.69
C LYS A 45 -2.08 0.51 -1.47
N PHE A 46 -0.93 0.22 -2.08
CA PHE A 46 0.25 1.09 -2.02
C PHE A 46 0.27 1.91 -3.29
N CYS A 47 0.10 3.21 -3.16
CA CYS A 47 0.04 4.08 -4.31
C CYS A 47 0.78 5.38 -4.04
N TYR A 48 0.97 6.18 -5.09
CA TYR A 48 1.57 7.48 -4.92
C TYR A 48 0.97 8.47 -5.90
N LEU A 49 1.06 9.74 -5.52
CA LEU A 49 0.70 10.87 -6.36
C LEU A 49 1.99 11.49 -6.90
N LYS A 50 1.98 11.83 -8.16
CA LYS A 50 3.05 12.58 -8.79
C LYS A 50 2.44 13.66 -9.64
N GLY A 51 2.77 14.93 -9.32
CA GLY A 51 2.16 16.06 -9.99
C GLY A 51 0.65 16.12 -9.80
N GLY A 52 0.15 15.67 -8.66
CA GLY A 52 -1.29 15.67 -8.35
C GLY A 52 -2.07 14.53 -8.98
N ARG A 53 -1.40 13.62 -9.68
CA ARG A 53 -2.06 12.48 -10.34
C ARG A 53 -1.65 11.17 -9.71
N HIS A 54 -2.59 10.25 -9.59
CA HIS A 54 -2.30 8.89 -9.14
C HIS A 54 -1.43 8.18 -10.18
N ALA A 55 -0.38 7.51 -9.70
CA ALA A 55 0.44 6.67 -10.56
C ALA A 55 -0.39 5.49 -11.05
N ARG A 56 -0.13 5.07 -12.28
CA ARG A 56 -0.84 3.92 -12.87
C ARG A 56 -0.47 2.60 -12.18
N THR A 57 0.78 2.51 -11.74
CA THR A 57 1.30 1.30 -11.11
C THR A 57 1.19 1.43 -9.61
N HIS A 58 0.58 0.45 -8.98
CA HIS A 58 0.48 0.37 -7.54
C HIS A 58 0.46 -1.09 -7.13
N LEU A 59 0.81 -1.34 -5.88
CA LEU A 59 0.73 -2.67 -5.29
C LEU A 59 -0.59 -2.80 -4.53
N THR A 60 -1.32 -3.87 -4.80
CA THR A 60 -2.52 -4.24 -4.07
C THR A 60 -2.29 -5.60 -3.45
N ILE A 61 -2.46 -5.73 -2.15
CA ILE A 61 -2.10 -6.93 -1.41
C ILE A 61 -3.02 -7.12 -0.21
N ASP A 62 -3.38 -8.35 0.10
CA ASP A 62 -4.12 -8.64 1.33
C ASP A 62 -3.24 -8.33 2.55
N GLN A 63 -3.86 -7.96 3.67
CA GLN A 63 -3.10 -7.58 4.86
C GLN A 63 -2.25 -8.73 5.39
N ASP A 64 -2.77 -9.95 5.36
CA ASP A 64 -2.00 -11.13 5.81
C ASP A 64 -0.78 -11.37 4.92
N ASP A 65 -0.94 -11.20 3.62
CA ASP A 65 0.18 -11.34 2.68
C ASP A 65 1.19 -10.21 2.84
N PHE A 66 0.71 -9.01 3.18
CA PHE A 66 1.61 -7.90 3.48
C PHE A 66 2.52 -8.23 4.66
N VAL A 67 1.98 -8.81 5.72
CA VAL A 67 2.79 -9.19 6.89
C VAL A 67 3.89 -10.18 6.49
N LYS A 68 3.57 -11.15 5.65
CA LYS A 68 4.54 -12.11 5.15
C LYS A 68 5.61 -11.46 4.28
N LEU A 69 5.20 -10.55 3.40
CA LEU A 69 6.11 -9.80 2.55
C LEU A 69 7.04 -8.93 3.39
N PHE A 70 6.48 -8.22 4.36
CA PHE A 70 7.25 -7.37 5.26
C PHE A 70 8.29 -8.17 6.04
N LYS A 71 7.88 -9.34 6.57
CA LYS A 71 8.80 -10.23 7.28
C LYS A 71 9.94 -10.68 6.38
N SER A 72 9.63 -11.05 5.15
CA SER A 72 10.65 -11.46 4.18
C SER A 72 11.65 -10.34 3.91
N ALA A 73 11.16 -9.12 3.72
CA ALA A 73 12.02 -7.97 3.51
C ALA A 73 12.90 -7.69 4.75
N PHE A 74 12.33 -7.81 5.93
CA PHE A 74 13.06 -7.63 7.18
C PHE A 74 14.18 -8.67 7.31
N ASP A 75 13.87 -9.94 7.06
CA ASP A 75 14.84 -11.04 7.17
C ASP A 75 15.93 -10.95 6.09
N SER A 76 15.66 -10.29 4.98
CA SER A 76 16.60 -10.14 3.87
C SER A 76 17.40 -8.84 3.91
N ASN A 77 17.38 -8.13 5.03
CA ASN A 77 18.15 -6.91 5.26
C ASN A 77 17.81 -5.79 4.26
N VAL A 78 16.55 -5.70 3.86
CA VAL A 78 16.08 -4.63 2.99
C VAL A 78 16.12 -3.28 3.73
N PHE A 79 15.84 -3.30 5.03
CA PHE A 79 15.76 -2.09 5.84
C PHE A 79 17.07 -1.81 6.57
N LYS A 80 17.50 -0.55 6.54
CA LYS A 80 18.68 -0.12 7.33
C LYS A 80 18.40 -0.24 8.83
N PRO A 81 19.45 -0.47 9.66
CA PRO A 81 19.25 -0.56 11.12
C PRO A 81 18.53 0.66 11.72
N GLU A 82 18.81 1.85 11.22
CA GLU A 82 18.14 3.08 11.68
C GLU A 82 16.64 3.03 11.41
N VAL A 83 16.25 2.52 10.23
CA VAL A 83 14.85 2.40 9.87
C VAL A 83 14.16 1.36 10.74
N ILE A 84 14.83 0.24 11.01
CA ILE A 84 14.30 -0.82 11.90
C ILE A 84 14.01 -0.23 13.28
N ASN A 85 14.95 0.57 13.82
CA ASN A 85 14.76 1.18 15.13
C ASN A 85 13.57 2.14 15.16
N GLN A 86 13.38 2.91 14.08
CA GLN A 86 12.24 3.81 13.95
C GLN A 86 10.93 3.05 13.87
N LEU A 87 10.90 1.96 13.07
CA LEU A 87 9.71 1.13 12.94
C LEU A 87 9.30 0.51 14.27
N ARG A 88 10.27 0.05 15.07
CA ARG A 88 9.98 -0.50 16.40
C ARG A 88 9.29 0.51 17.31
N LYS A 89 9.68 1.77 17.22
CA LYS A 89 9.08 2.84 18.02
C LYS A 89 7.63 3.10 17.60
N ILE A 90 7.35 3.03 16.30
CA ILE A 90 6.03 3.27 15.76
C ILE A 90 5.06 2.15 16.13
N LEU A 91 5.56 0.90 16.12
CA LEU A 91 4.72 -0.28 16.28
C LEU A 91 4.51 -0.71 17.73
N LYS A 92 4.96 0.08 18.66
CA LYS A 92 4.71 -0.18 20.07
C LYS A 92 3.26 -0.01 20.43
#